data_77af7f644949c2b5c21704f655608297
#
_entry.id   77af7f644949c2b5c21704f655608297
#
_cell.length_a   1.000
_cell.length_b   1.000
_cell.length_c   1.000
_cell.angle_alpha   90.00
_cell.angle_beta   90.00
_cell.angle_gamma   90.00
#
_symmetry.space_group_name_H-M   'P 1'
#
loop_
_entity.id
_entity.type
_entity.pdbx_description
1 polymer ?
#
loop_
_entity_poly.entity_id
_entity_poly.type
_entity_poly.pdbx_seq_one_letter_code
_entity_poly.pdbx_strand_id
1 'polypeptide(L)'
;MAGRAAMLVNLGTVVMTVLTLASFVEGFGVNWGNIASHPLNPDIVVRMLKENKINKVKLFDADSWTMNALAGSGMEVMVGIPNNLLETLADDYGNAKDWVKENITAYMRKDGVNIKYVAVGNEPFLSAYNGSYLKTTFPALKNIHRALKEAGHTDVMKATIPQNAEVYQSANDKPSEGDFRSDVKQIMLDIVKFFHDNDLPFTVNIYPFLSLYLNQHFPVEYAFFDGNGQTIPDNGKNYDNVFDANYDTLVYALNKAGIKDMKIIVGEVGWPTDGHKYATPKLAEKFYAGLMKKLAKDVGTPLRPEKLEVYLFGLLDEDMKSILPGPFERHWGIFRYDGTPKFMLDFTGQGRKIVPVAEKGVQYLDKQCCNDTINLDEVGPDLDYACYHGDCTAMLYGSTCSNLDKIQNISYAFNMFFQIQGQDVRACDFRGSAMITKNNASVGSCLFPIQIVSGSGDFRISYVFGRFIVAGLILLGLVTAI
;
A
#
# COMPACT_ATOMS: atom_id res chain seq x y z
N MET A 1 -8.44 -83.72 -27.75
CA MET A 1 -7.48 -82.79 -28.31
C MET A 1 -7.81 -81.42 -27.73
N ALA A 2 -6.95 -80.99 -26.83
CA ALA A 2 -7.19 -79.78 -26.01
C ALA A 2 -6.58 -78.54 -26.68
N GLY A 3 -7.42 -77.59 -26.96
CA GLY A 3 -6.97 -76.23 -27.41
C GLY A 3 -6.88 -75.26 -26.23
N ARG A 4 -5.69 -74.88 -25.90
CA ARG A 4 -5.41 -73.78 -24.88
C ARG A 4 -5.69 -72.44 -25.48
N ALA A 5 -6.64 -71.70 -24.90
CA ALA A 5 -6.84 -70.32 -25.12
C ALA A 5 -5.83 -69.48 -24.23
N ALA A 6 -4.96 -68.72 -24.83
CA ALA A 6 -4.07 -67.83 -24.13
C ALA A 6 -4.82 -66.51 -23.85
N MET A 7 -4.95 -66.20 -22.57
CA MET A 7 -5.53 -64.94 -22.08
C MET A 7 -4.42 -63.85 -22.03
N LEU A 8 -4.48 -62.90 -22.97
CA LEU A 8 -3.62 -61.70 -22.98
C LEU A 8 -4.16 -60.73 -21.95
N VAL A 9 -3.44 -60.57 -20.84
CA VAL A 9 -3.66 -59.50 -19.87
C VAL A 9 -3.01 -58.25 -20.38
N ASN A 10 -3.83 -57.27 -20.79
CA ASN A 10 -3.40 -55.96 -21.19
C ASN A 10 -3.15 -55.12 -19.93
N LEU A 11 -1.87 -54.89 -19.58
CA LEU A 11 -1.48 -54.04 -18.48
C LEU A 11 -1.63 -52.57 -18.95
N GLY A 12 -2.79 -52.01 -18.75
CA GLY A 12 -3.02 -50.58 -18.95
C GLY A 12 -2.27 -49.77 -17.88
N THR A 13 -1.20 -49.15 -18.28
CA THR A 13 -0.46 -48.18 -17.46
C THR A 13 -1.36 -46.98 -17.24
N VAL A 14 -1.99 -46.86 -16.09
CA VAL A 14 -2.68 -45.67 -15.65
C VAL A 14 -1.61 -44.64 -15.31
N VAL A 15 -1.29 -43.73 -16.22
CA VAL A 15 -0.51 -42.54 -15.96
C VAL A 15 -1.44 -41.60 -15.18
N MET A 16 -1.32 -41.64 -13.86
CA MET A 16 -1.96 -40.69 -12.97
C MET A 16 -1.19 -39.33 -13.10
N THR A 17 -1.63 -38.49 -14.01
CA THR A 17 -1.16 -37.10 -14.08
C THR A 17 -1.65 -36.40 -12.81
N VAL A 18 -0.80 -36.33 -11.80
CA VAL A 18 -1.02 -35.46 -10.65
C VAL A 18 -0.87 -34.02 -11.17
N LEU A 19 -1.97 -33.45 -11.62
CA LEU A 19 -2.12 -32.00 -11.72
C LEU A 19 -1.99 -31.46 -10.30
N THR A 20 -0.80 -31.02 -9.92
CA THR A 20 -0.62 -30.13 -8.77
C THR A 20 -1.35 -28.83 -9.12
N LEU A 21 -2.62 -28.77 -8.77
CA LEU A 21 -3.35 -27.52 -8.66
C LEU A 21 -2.54 -26.68 -7.66
N ALA A 22 -1.77 -25.74 -8.16
CA ALA A 22 -1.14 -24.75 -7.31
C ALA A 22 -2.28 -24.04 -6.59
N SER A 23 -2.45 -24.36 -5.31
CA SER A 23 -3.44 -23.69 -4.46
C SER A 23 -3.06 -22.21 -4.45
N PHE A 24 -3.89 -21.39 -5.04
CA PHE A 24 -3.73 -19.95 -4.90
C PHE A 24 -4.17 -19.56 -3.49
N VAL A 25 -3.44 -18.66 -2.86
CA VAL A 25 -3.95 -17.99 -1.67
C VAL A 25 -5.09 -17.10 -2.14
N GLU A 26 -6.32 -17.57 -1.97
CA GLU A 26 -7.48 -16.72 -2.12
C GLU A 26 -7.55 -15.79 -0.90
N GLY A 27 -7.99 -14.55 -1.08
CA GLY A 27 -8.26 -13.63 0.03
C GLY A 27 -7.21 -12.56 0.25
N PHE A 28 -6.17 -12.43 -0.60
CA PHE A 28 -5.32 -11.26 -0.58
C PHE A 28 -5.42 -10.46 -1.88
N GLY A 29 -5.22 -9.16 -1.73
CA GLY A 29 -5.04 -8.19 -2.81
C GLY A 29 -3.79 -7.35 -2.57
N VAL A 30 -3.61 -6.33 -3.38
CA VAL A 30 -2.54 -5.33 -3.20
C VAL A 30 -3.09 -3.92 -3.31
N ASN A 31 -2.46 -2.99 -2.61
CA ASN A 31 -2.69 -1.57 -2.78
C ASN A 31 -1.85 -1.07 -3.96
N TRP A 32 -2.49 -0.40 -4.90
CA TRP A 32 -1.84 0.22 -6.03
C TRP A 32 -2.01 1.73 -5.94
N GLY A 33 -0.97 2.39 -5.41
CA GLY A 33 -0.81 3.84 -5.40
C GLY A 33 -0.11 4.33 -6.68
N ASN A 34 -0.32 5.58 -7.01
CA ASN A 34 0.19 6.22 -8.23
C ASN A 34 0.88 7.58 -7.95
N ILE A 35 1.26 7.84 -6.69
CA ILE A 35 1.94 9.09 -6.29
C ILE A 35 3.44 9.00 -6.65
N ALA A 36 3.72 8.91 -7.94
CA ALA A 36 5.07 8.80 -8.48
C ALA A 36 5.34 9.88 -9.53
N SER A 37 6.60 10.32 -9.63
CA SER A 37 7.05 11.30 -10.65
C SER A 37 6.90 10.74 -12.06
N HIS A 38 7.14 9.44 -12.21
CA HIS A 38 7.03 8.70 -13.46
C HIS A 38 6.22 7.41 -13.20
N PRO A 39 4.87 7.49 -13.17
CA PRO A 39 4.04 6.32 -12.92
C PRO A 39 4.20 5.29 -14.04
N LEU A 40 4.30 4.02 -13.64
CA LEU A 40 4.32 2.90 -14.57
C LEU A 40 2.97 2.81 -15.30
N ASN A 41 3.01 2.56 -16.62
CA ASN A 41 1.80 2.47 -17.42
C ASN A 41 0.82 1.44 -16.83
N PRO A 42 -0.45 1.79 -16.59
CA PRO A 42 -1.43 0.90 -15.97
C PRO A 42 -1.63 -0.43 -16.70
N ASP A 43 -1.52 -0.48 -18.03
CA ASP A 43 -1.61 -1.75 -18.78
C ASP A 43 -0.44 -2.68 -18.43
N ILE A 44 0.74 -2.10 -18.19
CA ILE A 44 1.93 -2.82 -17.71
C ILE A 44 1.67 -3.35 -16.31
N VAL A 45 1.13 -2.53 -15.41
CA VAL A 45 0.82 -2.94 -14.03
C VAL A 45 -0.22 -4.06 -14.01
N VAL A 46 -1.29 -3.96 -14.80
CA VAL A 46 -2.32 -5.01 -14.88
C VAL A 46 -1.73 -6.33 -15.39
N ARG A 47 -0.82 -6.28 -16.37
CA ARG A 47 -0.10 -7.48 -16.85
C ARG A 47 0.78 -8.07 -15.75
N MET A 48 1.55 -7.24 -15.04
CA MET A 48 2.39 -7.64 -13.91
C MET A 48 1.57 -8.31 -12.80
N LEU A 49 0.40 -7.77 -12.45
CA LEU A 49 -0.51 -8.37 -11.49
C LEU A 49 -0.98 -9.76 -11.94
N LYS A 50 -1.38 -9.91 -13.21
CA LYS A 50 -1.80 -11.20 -13.77
C LYS A 50 -0.67 -12.25 -13.77
N GLU A 51 0.54 -11.86 -14.14
CA GLU A 51 1.70 -12.77 -14.15
C GLU A 51 2.08 -13.24 -12.75
N ASN A 52 1.90 -12.38 -11.74
CA ASN A 52 2.09 -12.71 -10.32
C ASN A 52 0.82 -13.34 -9.70
N LYS A 53 -0.25 -13.54 -10.47
CA LYS A 53 -1.50 -14.17 -10.04
C LYS A 53 -2.21 -13.41 -8.90
N ILE A 54 -2.04 -12.11 -8.89
CA ILE A 54 -2.75 -11.18 -8.02
C ILE A 54 -4.04 -10.78 -8.73
N ASN A 55 -5.17 -11.01 -8.10
CA ASN A 55 -6.50 -10.81 -8.71
C ASN A 55 -7.37 -9.79 -7.98
N LYS A 56 -6.83 -9.11 -6.98
CA LYS A 56 -7.52 -8.06 -6.22
C LYS A 56 -6.62 -6.84 -6.08
N VAL A 57 -7.19 -5.65 -6.27
CA VAL A 57 -6.49 -4.38 -6.09
C VAL A 57 -7.33 -3.40 -5.28
N LYS A 58 -6.67 -2.61 -4.43
CA LYS A 58 -7.23 -1.43 -3.79
C LYS A 58 -6.56 -0.19 -4.39
N LEU A 59 -7.38 0.75 -4.84
CA LEU A 59 -7.01 2.04 -5.38
C LEU A 59 -7.32 3.14 -4.36
N PHE A 60 -6.65 4.29 -4.48
CA PHE A 60 -6.86 5.45 -3.61
C PHE A 60 -7.73 6.53 -4.25
N ASP A 61 -8.01 6.37 -5.52
CA ASP A 61 -8.88 7.23 -6.33
C ASP A 61 -9.61 6.40 -7.40
N ALA A 62 -10.30 7.09 -8.31
CA ALA A 62 -10.97 6.50 -9.46
C ALA A 62 -10.36 7.04 -10.77
N ASP A 63 -9.04 7.15 -10.83
CA ASP A 63 -8.33 7.62 -12.01
C ASP A 63 -8.75 6.85 -13.26
N SER A 64 -9.17 7.57 -14.28
CA SER A 64 -9.75 6.96 -15.49
C SER A 64 -8.76 6.12 -16.29
N TRP A 65 -7.47 6.44 -16.24
CA TRP A 65 -6.43 5.67 -16.93
C TRP A 65 -6.25 4.30 -16.28
N THR A 66 -6.15 4.28 -14.95
CA THR A 66 -6.10 3.05 -14.15
C THR A 66 -7.37 2.20 -14.28
N MET A 67 -8.55 2.85 -14.18
CA MET A 67 -9.83 2.17 -14.31
C MET A 67 -10.03 1.55 -15.68
N ASN A 68 -9.62 2.23 -16.77
CA ASN A 68 -9.69 1.69 -18.13
C ASN A 68 -8.76 0.50 -18.32
N ALA A 69 -7.55 0.51 -17.76
CA ALA A 69 -6.64 -0.64 -17.82
C ALA A 69 -7.16 -1.87 -17.04
N LEU A 70 -7.93 -1.64 -15.98
CA LEU A 70 -8.55 -2.71 -15.19
C LEU A 70 -9.80 -3.30 -15.88
N ALA A 71 -10.41 -2.58 -16.84
CA ALA A 71 -11.58 -3.09 -17.56
C ALA A 71 -11.24 -4.38 -18.33
N GLY A 72 -12.11 -5.39 -18.20
CA GLY A 72 -11.88 -6.71 -18.81
C GLY A 72 -10.74 -7.53 -18.19
N SER A 73 -10.07 -7.03 -17.16
CA SER A 73 -8.99 -7.77 -16.50
C SER A 73 -9.48 -8.94 -15.66
N GLY A 74 -10.73 -8.89 -15.19
CA GLY A 74 -11.33 -9.83 -14.23
C GLY A 74 -10.92 -9.60 -12.77
N MET A 75 -10.03 -8.63 -12.50
CA MET A 75 -9.58 -8.32 -11.15
C MET A 75 -10.69 -7.71 -10.31
N GLU A 76 -10.80 -8.10 -9.05
CA GLU A 76 -11.66 -7.43 -8.07
C GLU A 76 -11.04 -6.09 -7.64
N VAL A 77 -11.83 -5.03 -7.67
CA VAL A 77 -11.35 -3.68 -7.41
C VAL A 77 -12.08 -3.06 -6.21
N MET A 78 -11.31 -2.52 -5.28
CA MET A 78 -11.76 -1.54 -4.30
C MET A 78 -11.36 -0.15 -4.83
N VAL A 79 -12.35 0.64 -5.25
CA VAL A 79 -12.14 2.01 -5.76
C VAL A 79 -12.12 2.98 -4.61
N GLY A 80 -11.17 3.92 -4.59
CA GLY A 80 -11.04 4.93 -3.55
C GLY A 80 -11.74 6.25 -3.89
N ILE A 81 -12.18 6.94 -2.84
CA ILE A 81 -12.55 8.35 -2.86
C ILE A 81 -11.54 9.10 -2.00
N PRO A 82 -10.75 10.02 -2.54
CA PRO A 82 -9.77 10.78 -1.76
C PRO A 82 -10.43 11.63 -0.66
N ASN A 83 -9.73 11.84 0.47
CA ASN A 83 -10.26 12.59 1.61
C ASN A 83 -10.67 14.03 1.27
N ASN A 84 -10.01 14.67 0.31
CA ASN A 84 -10.35 16.03 -0.12
C ASN A 84 -11.72 16.15 -0.83
N LEU A 85 -12.34 15.04 -1.23
CA LEU A 85 -13.68 15.03 -1.80
C LEU A 85 -14.78 14.81 -0.74
N LEU A 86 -14.43 14.44 0.49
CA LEU A 86 -15.40 14.08 1.53
C LEU A 86 -16.37 15.23 1.86
N GLU A 87 -15.87 16.46 1.93
CA GLU A 87 -16.73 17.64 2.18
C GLU A 87 -17.76 17.83 1.06
N THR A 88 -17.29 17.84 -0.19
CA THR A 88 -18.19 18.00 -1.35
C THR A 88 -19.29 16.92 -1.42
N LEU A 89 -18.91 15.66 -1.10
CA LEU A 89 -19.84 14.53 -1.12
C LEU A 89 -20.78 14.50 0.10
N ALA A 90 -20.37 15.13 1.20
CA ALA A 90 -21.18 15.26 2.41
C ALA A 90 -22.22 16.35 2.29
N ASP A 91 -21.85 17.50 1.72
CA ASP A 91 -22.66 18.71 1.69
C ASP A 91 -23.84 18.63 0.72
N ASP A 92 -23.63 17.99 -0.44
CA ASP A 92 -24.67 17.83 -1.46
C ASP A 92 -24.76 16.40 -1.98
N TYR A 93 -25.93 15.79 -1.80
CA TYR A 93 -26.24 14.46 -2.31
C TYR A 93 -26.12 14.37 -3.85
N GLY A 94 -26.38 15.44 -4.59
CA GLY A 94 -26.22 15.51 -6.04
C GLY A 94 -24.77 15.16 -6.45
N ASN A 95 -23.78 15.71 -5.74
CA ASN A 95 -22.37 15.42 -5.98
C ASN A 95 -22.03 13.93 -5.77
N ALA A 96 -22.59 13.31 -4.74
CA ALA A 96 -22.39 11.88 -4.50
C ALA A 96 -23.02 11.01 -5.60
N LYS A 97 -24.17 11.41 -6.10
CA LYS A 97 -24.88 10.74 -7.20
C LYS A 97 -24.10 10.86 -8.51
N ASP A 98 -23.59 12.05 -8.81
CA ASP A 98 -22.78 12.29 -10.01
C ASP A 98 -21.46 11.52 -9.93
N TRP A 99 -20.79 11.52 -8.76
CA TRP A 99 -19.57 10.75 -8.55
C TRP A 99 -19.79 9.24 -8.81
N VAL A 100 -20.86 8.66 -8.27
CA VAL A 100 -21.21 7.25 -8.50
C VAL A 100 -21.52 6.99 -9.97
N LYS A 101 -22.23 7.89 -10.64
CA LYS A 101 -22.51 7.76 -12.06
C LYS A 101 -21.25 7.75 -12.91
N GLU A 102 -20.34 8.66 -12.65
CA GLU A 102 -19.11 8.87 -13.46
C GLU A 102 -18.03 7.83 -13.15
N ASN A 103 -17.83 7.46 -11.89
CA ASN A 103 -16.70 6.65 -11.46
C ASN A 103 -17.06 5.19 -11.18
N ILE A 104 -18.34 4.85 -11.03
CA ILE A 104 -18.79 3.49 -10.78
C ILE A 104 -19.65 3.00 -11.94
N THR A 105 -20.82 3.62 -12.16
CA THR A 105 -21.81 3.14 -13.15
C THR A 105 -21.22 3.12 -14.57
N ALA A 106 -20.41 4.10 -14.94
CA ALA A 106 -19.75 4.18 -16.23
C ALA A 106 -18.85 2.96 -16.53
N TYR A 107 -18.31 2.32 -15.48
CA TYR A 107 -17.46 1.14 -15.60
C TYR A 107 -18.19 -0.19 -15.38
N MET A 108 -19.48 -0.17 -14.96
CA MET A 108 -20.31 -1.37 -14.71
C MET A 108 -20.96 -1.88 -15.99
N ARG A 109 -20.19 -2.13 -17.02
CA ARG A 109 -20.64 -2.66 -18.33
C ARG A 109 -20.07 -4.06 -18.56
N LYS A 110 -20.56 -4.75 -19.59
CA LYS A 110 -19.93 -6.00 -20.03
C LYS A 110 -18.45 -5.75 -20.34
N ASP A 111 -17.58 -6.59 -19.84
CA ASP A 111 -16.12 -6.43 -19.93
C ASP A 111 -15.60 -5.11 -19.29
N GLY A 112 -16.32 -4.56 -18.34
CA GLY A 112 -15.93 -3.42 -17.52
C GLY A 112 -15.06 -3.81 -16.34
N VAL A 113 -15.08 -2.97 -15.29
CA VAL A 113 -14.31 -3.17 -14.05
C VAL A 113 -15.14 -3.97 -13.05
N ASN A 114 -14.55 -5.00 -12.45
CA ASN A 114 -15.22 -5.80 -11.41
C ASN A 114 -15.08 -5.12 -10.03
N ILE A 115 -15.83 -4.03 -9.83
CA ILE A 115 -15.81 -3.26 -8.59
C ILE A 115 -16.54 -4.05 -7.49
N LYS A 116 -15.86 -4.28 -6.36
CA LYS A 116 -16.43 -4.95 -5.17
C LYS A 116 -16.63 -4.02 -3.99
N TYR A 117 -15.80 -3.02 -3.86
CA TYR A 117 -15.86 -2.06 -2.76
C TYR A 117 -15.66 -0.63 -3.26
N VAL A 118 -16.32 0.31 -2.57
CA VAL A 118 -16.09 1.75 -2.69
C VAL A 118 -15.59 2.25 -1.34
N ALA A 119 -14.33 2.62 -1.28
CA ALA A 119 -13.66 3.16 -0.09
C ALA A 119 -13.92 4.67 -0.01
N VAL A 120 -14.69 5.10 0.97
CA VAL A 120 -15.08 6.52 1.17
C VAL A 120 -14.06 7.19 2.07
N GLY A 121 -13.09 7.87 1.49
CA GLY A 121 -11.91 8.37 2.17
C GLY A 121 -10.87 7.26 2.41
N ASN A 122 -9.73 7.64 2.99
CA ASN A 122 -8.71 6.73 3.50
C ASN A 122 -8.15 7.30 4.81
N GLU A 123 -8.26 6.53 5.90
CA GLU A 123 -7.81 6.92 7.25
C GLU A 123 -8.28 8.31 7.72
N PRO A 124 -9.55 8.69 7.51
CA PRO A 124 -9.98 10.07 7.71
C PRO A 124 -9.88 10.54 9.17
N PHE A 125 -9.76 9.60 10.12
CA PHE A 125 -9.66 9.88 11.55
C PHE A 125 -8.24 9.71 12.12
N LEU A 126 -7.23 9.71 11.23
CA LEU A 126 -5.83 9.75 11.61
C LEU A 126 -5.57 10.99 12.47
N SER A 127 -4.88 10.82 13.60
CA SER A 127 -4.59 11.90 14.55
C SER A 127 -3.87 13.08 13.89
N ALA A 128 -3.04 12.83 12.90
CA ALA A 128 -2.32 13.84 12.12
C ALA A 128 -3.24 14.81 11.36
N TYR A 129 -4.48 14.43 11.06
CA TYR A 129 -5.46 15.32 10.41
C TYR A 129 -6.18 16.25 11.38
N ASN A 130 -5.90 16.15 12.68
CA ASN A 130 -6.48 17.01 13.72
C ASN A 130 -8.01 17.19 13.61
N GLY A 131 -8.71 16.10 13.28
CA GLY A 131 -10.18 16.08 13.20
C GLY A 131 -10.80 16.73 11.95
N SER A 132 -9.99 17.08 10.94
CA SER A 132 -10.45 17.78 9.72
C SER A 132 -11.63 17.07 9.03
N TYR A 133 -11.70 15.75 9.10
CA TYR A 133 -12.73 14.96 8.41
C TYR A 133 -13.82 14.39 9.32
N LEU A 134 -13.84 14.74 10.61
CA LEU A 134 -14.82 14.21 11.57
C LEU A 134 -16.28 14.52 11.17
N LYS A 135 -16.53 15.68 10.60
CA LYS A 135 -17.89 16.13 10.25
C LYS A 135 -18.35 15.67 8.87
N THR A 136 -17.41 15.33 7.98
CA THR A 136 -17.69 15.11 6.56
C THR A 136 -17.72 13.62 6.17
N THR A 137 -16.90 12.77 6.83
CA THR A 137 -16.74 11.36 6.45
C THR A 137 -18.02 10.56 6.54
N PHE A 138 -18.74 10.61 7.66
CA PHE A 138 -19.95 9.81 7.83
C PHE A 138 -21.11 10.29 6.97
N PRO A 139 -21.39 11.60 6.81
CA PRO A 139 -22.35 12.07 5.81
C PRO A 139 -21.99 11.66 4.38
N ALA A 140 -20.72 11.76 3.96
CA ALA A 140 -20.25 11.31 2.65
C ALA A 140 -20.51 9.82 2.43
N LEU A 141 -20.19 8.96 3.42
CA LEU A 141 -20.50 7.53 3.37
C LEU A 141 -21.99 7.27 3.14
N LYS A 142 -22.86 7.94 3.89
CA LYS A 142 -24.32 7.79 3.75
C LYS A 142 -24.80 8.19 2.36
N ASN A 143 -24.29 9.30 1.83
CA ASN A 143 -24.64 9.79 0.50
C ASN A 143 -24.15 8.84 -0.59
N ILE A 144 -22.91 8.34 -0.52
CA ILE A 144 -22.38 7.35 -1.47
C ILE A 144 -23.17 6.04 -1.39
N HIS A 145 -23.41 5.51 -0.19
CA HIS A 145 -24.19 4.28 -0.05
C HIS A 145 -25.60 4.43 -0.64
N ARG A 146 -26.27 5.57 -0.38
CA ARG A 146 -27.57 5.89 -0.97
C ARG A 146 -27.50 5.97 -2.50
N ALA A 147 -26.49 6.61 -3.07
CA ALA A 147 -26.32 6.72 -4.51
C ALA A 147 -26.06 5.36 -5.17
N LEU A 148 -25.25 4.50 -4.54
CA LEU A 148 -25.05 3.11 -4.98
C LEU A 148 -26.35 2.30 -4.95
N LYS A 149 -27.17 2.48 -3.92
CA LYS A 149 -28.47 1.83 -3.78
C LYS A 149 -29.47 2.30 -4.85
N GLU A 150 -29.57 3.60 -5.08
CA GLU A 150 -30.44 4.17 -6.14
C GLU A 150 -29.99 3.75 -7.55
N ALA A 151 -28.69 3.54 -7.75
CA ALA A 151 -28.13 3.01 -9.00
C ALA A 151 -28.26 1.48 -9.15
N GLY A 152 -28.77 0.76 -8.14
CA GLY A 152 -28.96 -0.70 -8.19
C GLY A 152 -27.65 -1.49 -8.05
N HIS A 153 -26.60 -0.93 -7.41
CA HIS A 153 -25.28 -1.58 -7.33
C HIS A 153 -25.01 -2.30 -6.01
N THR A 154 -25.87 -2.13 -4.98
CA THR A 154 -25.59 -2.66 -3.61
C THR A 154 -25.60 -4.18 -3.48
N ASP A 155 -26.16 -4.90 -4.46
CA ASP A 155 -26.15 -6.36 -4.48
C ASP A 155 -24.77 -6.93 -4.87
N VAL A 156 -23.96 -6.15 -5.61
CA VAL A 156 -22.67 -6.60 -6.16
C VAL A 156 -21.47 -5.89 -5.53
N MET A 157 -21.66 -4.74 -4.89
CA MET A 157 -20.60 -3.97 -4.24
C MET A 157 -21.04 -3.34 -2.92
N LYS A 158 -20.08 -3.06 -2.05
CA LYS A 158 -20.31 -2.48 -0.73
C LYS A 158 -19.47 -1.22 -0.54
N ALA A 159 -20.03 -0.21 0.10
CA ALA A 159 -19.26 0.93 0.58
C ALA A 159 -18.54 0.58 1.89
N THR A 160 -17.39 1.19 2.14
CA THR A 160 -16.61 1.07 3.37
C THR A 160 -15.82 2.34 3.63
N ILE A 161 -15.23 2.48 4.80
CA ILE A 161 -14.23 3.50 5.14
C ILE A 161 -12.99 2.77 5.61
N PRO A 162 -11.86 2.78 4.87
CA PRO A 162 -10.60 2.30 5.40
C PRO A 162 -10.15 3.15 6.58
N GLN A 163 -10.08 2.53 7.75
CA GLN A 163 -9.69 3.17 9.00
C GLN A 163 -8.24 2.84 9.34
N ASN A 164 -7.52 3.79 9.93
CA ASN A 164 -6.25 3.49 10.59
C ASN A 164 -6.48 2.78 11.92
N ALA A 165 -5.50 2.00 12.38
CA ALA A 165 -5.60 1.26 13.64
C ALA A 165 -5.63 2.17 14.89
N GLU A 166 -5.40 3.48 14.75
CA GLU A 166 -5.53 4.43 15.85
C GLU A 166 -6.98 4.73 16.26
N VAL A 167 -8.00 4.34 15.44
CA VAL A 167 -9.41 4.61 15.80
C VAL A 167 -9.88 3.77 16.98
N TYR A 168 -9.12 2.75 17.37
CA TYR A 168 -9.31 1.95 18.58
C TYR A 168 -8.01 1.85 19.35
N GLN A 169 -8.11 1.48 20.63
CA GLN A 169 -6.98 1.39 21.56
C GLN A 169 -7.27 0.37 22.65
N SER A 170 -6.22 -0.07 23.32
CA SER A 170 -6.29 -0.87 24.53
C SER A 170 -5.66 -0.11 25.68
N ALA A 171 -6.26 -0.16 26.87
CA ALA A 171 -5.76 0.56 28.04
C ALA A 171 -4.45 -0.01 28.60
N ASN A 172 -4.24 -1.33 28.49
CA ASN A 172 -3.09 -2.04 29.09
C ASN A 172 -2.41 -2.98 28.09
N ASP A 173 -2.38 -2.61 26.83
CA ASP A 173 -1.77 -3.39 25.74
C ASP A 173 -2.35 -4.82 25.59
N LYS A 174 -3.58 -5.05 26.08
CA LYS A 174 -4.30 -6.31 26.00
C LYS A 174 -5.46 -6.21 25.01
N PRO A 175 -5.55 -7.07 24.01
CA PRO A 175 -6.65 -7.05 23.05
C PRO A 175 -8.04 -7.03 23.70
N SER A 176 -8.25 -7.76 24.81
CA SER A 176 -9.54 -7.85 25.51
C SER A 176 -10.04 -6.52 26.11
N GLU A 177 -9.18 -5.54 26.24
CA GLU A 177 -9.53 -4.20 26.72
C GLU A 177 -9.81 -3.22 25.57
N GLY A 178 -9.83 -3.71 24.34
CA GLY A 178 -10.09 -2.93 23.14
C GLY A 178 -11.36 -2.08 23.23
N ASP A 179 -11.24 -0.81 22.82
CA ASP A 179 -12.35 0.15 22.75
C ASP A 179 -12.03 1.19 21.67
N PHE A 180 -13.04 1.86 21.14
CA PHE A 180 -12.80 2.98 20.24
C PHE A 180 -12.12 4.14 21.00
N ARG A 181 -11.18 4.82 20.32
CA ARG A 181 -10.46 5.98 20.84
C ARG A 181 -11.45 7.08 21.25
N SER A 182 -11.27 7.67 22.42
CA SER A 182 -12.28 8.51 23.08
C SER A 182 -12.77 9.71 22.27
N ASP A 183 -11.86 10.35 21.51
CA ASP A 183 -12.16 11.52 20.69
C ASP A 183 -12.99 11.21 19.43
N VAL A 184 -12.94 9.96 18.94
CA VAL A 184 -13.71 9.49 17.78
C VAL A 184 -14.77 8.46 18.14
N LYS A 185 -14.91 8.13 19.43
CA LYS A 185 -15.77 7.01 19.89
C LYS A 185 -17.20 7.14 19.40
N GLN A 186 -17.82 8.32 19.56
CA GLN A 186 -19.22 8.47 19.18
C GLN A 186 -19.43 8.30 17.68
N ILE A 187 -18.59 8.92 16.86
CA ILE A 187 -18.70 8.76 15.40
C ILE A 187 -18.41 7.33 14.95
N MET A 188 -17.47 6.64 15.61
CA MET A 188 -17.21 5.23 15.32
C MET A 188 -18.40 4.34 15.66
N LEU A 189 -19.08 4.56 16.80
CA LEU A 189 -20.31 3.84 17.16
C LEU A 189 -21.40 4.06 16.09
N ASP A 190 -21.58 5.29 15.62
CA ASP A 190 -22.56 5.61 14.58
C ASP A 190 -22.22 4.93 13.25
N ILE A 191 -20.93 4.93 12.86
CA ILE A 191 -20.43 4.29 11.64
C ILE A 191 -20.59 2.76 11.71
N VAL A 192 -20.17 2.11 12.79
CA VAL A 192 -20.26 0.64 12.89
C VAL A 192 -21.69 0.17 12.97
N LYS A 193 -22.58 0.94 13.62
CA LYS A 193 -24.02 0.67 13.56
C LYS A 193 -24.55 0.76 12.13
N PHE A 194 -24.17 1.80 11.39
CA PHE A 194 -24.58 1.95 9.99
C PHE A 194 -24.05 0.82 9.11
N PHE A 195 -22.80 0.39 9.33
CA PHE A 195 -22.23 -0.76 8.62
C PHE A 195 -23.04 -2.02 8.88
N HIS A 196 -23.32 -2.33 10.15
CA HIS A 196 -24.11 -3.49 10.54
C HIS A 196 -25.52 -3.45 9.94
N ASP A 197 -26.23 -2.33 10.05
CA ASP A 197 -27.60 -2.17 9.57
C ASP A 197 -27.73 -2.30 8.03
N ASN A 198 -26.63 -2.11 7.29
CA ASN A 198 -26.58 -2.14 5.81
C ASN A 198 -25.70 -3.27 5.25
N ASP A 199 -25.27 -4.22 6.08
CA ASP A 199 -24.39 -5.34 5.69
C ASP A 199 -23.10 -4.84 4.97
N LEU A 200 -22.46 -3.81 5.55
CA LEU A 200 -21.21 -3.24 5.04
C LEU A 200 -20.01 -3.73 5.86
N PRO A 201 -18.84 -3.97 5.25
CA PRO A 201 -17.66 -4.40 5.97
C PRO A 201 -16.96 -3.25 6.69
N PHE A 202 -16.28 -3.56 7.79
CA PHE A 202 -15.29 -2.68 8.40
C PHE A 202 -13.94 -2.90 7.74
N THR A 203 -13.34 -1.86 7.18
CA THR A 203 -11.99 -1.92 6.61
C THR A 203 -11.00 -1.24 7.54
N VAL A 204 -9.89 -1.90 7.87
CA VAL A 204 -8.86 -1.40 8.79
C VAL A 204 -7.46 -1.60 8.21
N ASN A 205 -6.58 -0.64 8.42
CA ASN A 205 -5.18 -0.69 8.04
C ASN A 205 -4.34 -1.05 9.27
N ILE A 206 -3.56 -2.14 9.20
CA ILE A 206 -2.77 -2.66 10.32
C ILE A 206 -1.32 -2.78 9.92
N TYR A 207 -0.44 -2.03 10.59
CA TYR A 207 0.98 -1.97 10.27
C TYR A 207 1.86 -2.36 11.47
N PRO A 208 2.28 -3.64 11.58
CA PRO A 208 3.25 -4.06 12.59
C PRO A 208 4.55 -3.25 12.59
N PHE A 209 4.99 -2.78 11.43
CA PHE A 209 6.16 -1.91 11.30
C PHE A 209 5.99 -0.60 12.07
N LEU A 210 4.81 0.02 12.05
CA LEU A 210 4.57 1.28 12.76
C LEU A 210 4.63 1.10 14.28
N SER A 211 4.20 -0.04 14.81
CA SER A 211 4.37 -0.35 16.24
C SER A 211 5.87 -0.36 16.64
N LEU A 212 6.71 -0.93 15.78
CA LEU A 212 8.16 -0.95 15.96
C LEU A 212 8.80 0.44 15.76
N TYR A 213 8.30 1.23 14.81
CA TYR A 213 8.80 2.57 14.54
C TYR A 213 8.48 3.55 15.65
N LEU A 214 7.27 3.52 16.19
CA LEU A 214 6.77 4.46 17.19
C LEU A 214 7.24 4.12 18.61
N ASN A 215 7.66 2.89 18.89
CA ASN A 215 8.11 2.45 20.19
C ASN A 215 9.50 1.80 20.14
N GLN A 216 10.53 2.50 20.61
CA GLN A 216 11.91 2.02 20.63
C GLN A 216 12.11 0.73 21.47
N HIS A 217 11.22 0.46 22.40
CA HIS A 217 11.25 -0.73 23.27
C HIS A 217 10.37 -1.87 22.75
N PHE A 218 9.73 -1.69 21.59
CA PHE A 218 8.88 -2.72 21.01
C PHE A 218 9.70 -3.96 20.65
N PRO A 219 9.28 -5.18 21.05
CA PRO A 219 10.00 -6.41 20.73
C PRO A 219 9.96 -6.67 19.21
N VAL A 220 11.11 -6.56 18.56
CA VAL A 220 11.21 -6.66 17.07
C VAL A 220 10.58 -7.95 16.56
N GLU A 221 10.80 -9.09 17.21
CA GLU A 221 10.27 -10.39 16.78
C GLU A 221 8.75 -10.48 16.90
N TYR A 222 8.12 -9.67 17.75
CA TYR A 222 6.66 -9.60 17.87
C TYR A 222 5.97 -8.93 16.67
N ALA A 223 6.74 -8.25 15.81
CA ALA A 223 6.23 -7.69 14.56
C ALA A 223 6.09 -8.73 13.44
N PHE A 224 6.61 -9.95 13.62
CA PHE A 224 6.62 -11.01 12.60
C PHE A 224 5.71 -12.18 12.98
N PHE A 225 5.50 -13.12 12.02
CA PHE A 225 4.59 -14.26 12.14
C PHE A 225 5.30 -15.60 12.37
N ASP A 226 6.56 -15.60 12.76
CA ASP A 226 7.39 -16.81 12.88
C ASP A 226 7.35 -17.46 14.27
N GLY A 227 6.59 -16.89 15.20
CA GLY A 227 6.44 -17.41 16.57
C GLY A 227 7.68 -17.23 17.46
N ASN A 228 8.68 -16.46 17.02
CA ASN A 228 9.87 -16.16 17.82
C ASN A 228 9.65 -14.99 18.80
N GLY A 229 8.50 -14.32 18.72
CA GLY A 229 8.11 -13.26 19.63
C GLY A 229 7.65 -13.79 20.99
N GLN A 230 7.60 -12.89 21.97
CA GLN A 230 7.00 -13.21 23.27
C GLN A 230 5.50 -13.45 23.11
N THR A 231 5.00 -14.59 23.58
CA THR A 231 3.56 -14.85 23.63
C THR A 231 2.91 -14.04 24.75
N ILE A 232 1.88 -13.27 24.42
CA ILE A 232 1.09 -12.49 25.38
C ILE A 232 -0.24 -13.21 25.62
N PRO A 233 -0.48 -13.77 26.82
CA PRO A 233 -1.75 -14.36 27.18
C PRO A 233 -2.77 -13.27 27.53
N ASP A 234 -3.98 -13.36 26.96
CA ASP A 234 -5.07 -12.43 27.24
C ASP A 234 -6.43 -13.11 27.08
N ASN A 235 -7.26 -13.07 28.13
CA ASN A 235 -8.64 -13.57 28.13
C ASN A 235 -8.80 -14.98 27.52
N GLY A 236 -7.89 -15.92 27.88
CA GLY A 236 -7.90 -17.29 27.37
C GLY A 236 -7.40 -17.46 25.93
N LYS A 237 -6.85 -16.43 25.33
CA LYS A 237 -6.18 -16.43 24.03
C LYS A 237 -4.69 -16.16 24.19
N ASN A 238 -3.90 -16.55 23.21
CA ASN A 238 -2.47 -16.32 23.16
C ASN A 238 -2.15 -15.54 21.87
N TYR A 239 -1.40 -14.45 22.01
CA TYR A 239 -0.95 -13.61 20.89
C TYR A 239 0.57 -13.68 20.80
N ASP A 240 1.07 -14.20 19.69
CA ASP A 240 2.51 -14.34 19.41
C ASP A 240 3.02 -13.30 18.38
N ASN A 241 2.14 -12.46 17.89
CA ASN A 241 2.46 -11.36 16.98
C ASN A 241 1.48 -10.19 17.15
N VAL A 242 1.96 -8.99 16.82
CA VAL A 242 1.17 -7.74 16.99
C VAL A 242 0.05 -7.59 15.97
N PHE A 243 0.13 -8.20 14.80
CA PHE A 243 -0.94 -8.16 13.81
C PHE A 243 -2.22 -8.80 14.35
N ASP A 244 -2.11 -10.01 14.90
CA ASP A 244 -3.25 -10.71 15.50
C ASP A 244 -3.78 -9.99 16.75
N ALA A 245 -2.89 -9.48 17.58
CA ALA A 245 -3.27 -8.71 18.78
C ALA A 245 -4.01 -7.42 18.39
N ASN A 246 -3.54 -6.70 17.38
CA ASN A 246 -4.15 -5.46 16.90
C ASN A 246 -5.52 -5.71 16.26
N TYR A 247 -5.60 -6.74 15.39
CA TYR A 247 -6.87 -7.13 14.78
C TYR A 247 -7.92 -7.51 15.84
N ASP A 248 -7.54 -8.32 16.83
CA ASP A 248 -8.46 -8.76 17.89
C ASP A 248 -8.81 -7.63 18.87
N THR A 249 -7.95 -6.61 19.03
CA THR A 249 -8.32 -5.37 19.73
C THR A 249 -9.51 -4.69 19.07
N LEU A 250 -9.53 -4.61 17.73
CA LEU A 250 -10.69 -4.13 16.98
C LEU A 250 -11.91 -5.03 17.20
N VAL A 251 -11.75 -6.36 17.17
CA VAL A 251 -12.86 -7.30 17.42
C VAL A 251 -13.48 -7.06 18.80
N TYR A 252 -12.67 -6.84 19.83
CA TYR A 252 -13.17 -6.51 21.17
C TYR A 252 -13.86 -5.15 21.20
N ALA A 253 -13.34 -4.12 20.51
CA ALA A 253 -14.00 -2.83 20.39
C ALA A 253 -15.38 -2.93 19.71
N LEU A 254 -15.50 -3.72 18.63
CA LEU A 254 -16.76 -4.00 17.95
C LEU A 254 -17.73 -4.77 18.85
N ASN A 255 -17.26 -5.79 19.57
CA ASN A 255 -18.06 -6.54 20.53
C ASN A 255 -18.61 -5.63 21.65
N LYS A 256 -17.81 -4.69 22.14
CA LYS A 256 -18.20 -3.69 23.13
C LYS A 256 -19.25 -2.72 22.60
N ALA A 257 -19.21 -2.43 21.28
CA ALA A 257 -20.25 -1.67 20.57
C ALA A 257 -21.52 -2.49 20.31
N GLY A 258 -21.57 -3.78 20.71
CA GLY A 258 -22.71 -4.67 20.52
C GLY A 258 -22.74 -5.40 19.18
N ILE A 259 -21.68 -5.32 18.37
CA ILE A 259 -21.60 -5.89 17.02
C ILE A 259 -20.56 -7.01 16.99
N LYS A 260 -21.03 -8.28 16.90
CA LYS A 260 -20.17 -9.46 17.04
C LYS A 260 -19.77 -10.11 15.73
N ASP A 261 -20.48 -9.87 14.65
CA ASP A 261 -20.43 -10.58 13.37
C ASP A 261 -19.99 -9.67 12.21
N MET A 262 -19.45 -8.48 12.51
CA MET A 262 -18.94 -7.55 11.50
C MET A 262 -17.87 -8.23 10.64
N LYS A 263 -18.07 -8.21 9.31
CA LYS A 263 -17.01 -8.57 8.37
C LYS A 263 -15.89 -7.53 8.45
N ILE A 264 -14.66 -7.99 8.66
CA ILE A 264 -13.47 -7.13 8.72
C ILE A 264 -12.58 -7.42 7.50
N ILE A 265 -12.17 -6.36 6.83
CA ILE A 265 -11.19 -6.38 5.74
C ILE A 265 -9.94 -5.65 6.23
N VAL A 266 -8.77 -6.25 6.10
CA VAL A 266 -7.51 -5.55 6.30
C VAL A 266 -7.17 -4.83 5.00
N GLY A 267 -7.45 -3.53 4.96
CA GLY A 267 -7.30 -2.68 3.76
C GLY A 267 -5.85 -2.41 3.39
N GLU A 268 -4.97 -2.39 4.41
CA GLU A 268 -3.54 -2.22 4.22
C GLU A 268 -2.76 -2.99 5.28
N VAL A 269 -1.74 -3.71 4.84
CA VAL A 269 -0.75 -4.39 5.69
C VAL A 269 0.55 -4.52 4.92
N GLY A 270 1.68 -4.10 5.50
CA GLY A 270 2.94 -4.13 4.78
C GLY A 270 4.17 -3.86 5.61
N TRP A 271 5.32 -3.89 4.92
CA TRP A 271 6.63 -3.63 5.49
C TRP A 271 7.50 -2.86 4.49
N PRO A 272 8.04 -1.68 4.85
CA PRO A 272 8.87 -0.89 3.96
C PRO A 272 10.28 -1.48 3.80
N THR A 273 10.99 -1.05 2.77
CA THR A 273 12.28 -1.64 2.38
C THR A 273 13.46 -0.68 2.45
N ASP A 274 13.21 0.60 2.73
CA ASP A 274 14.23 1.63 2.90
C ASP A 274 13.71 2.78 3.78
N GLY A 275 14.54 3.75 4.09
CA GLY A 275 14.16 4.93 4.87
C GLY A 275 14.20 4.74 6.40
N HIS A 276 14.56 3.56 6.91
CA HIS A 276 14.71 3.30 8.34
C HIS A 276 15.51 2.01 8.60
N LYS A 277 16.20 1.91 9.75
CA LYS A 277 17.04 0.75 10.12
C LYS A 277 16.31 -0.62 10.10
N TYR A 278 14.99 -0.62 10.31
CA TYR A 278 14.15 -1.83 10.22
C TYR A 278 13.41 -1.93 8.87
N ALA A 279 13.46 -0.92 8.04
CA ALA A 279 12.90 -0.92 6.71
C ALA A 279 13.93 -1.47 5.72
N THR A 280 14.02 -2.78 5.60
CA THR A 280 15.00 -3.45 4.72
C THR A 280 14.33 -4.54 3.89
N PRO A 281 14.83 -4.83 2.66
CA PRO A 281 14.30 -5.92 1.85
C PRO A 281 14.27 -7.27 2.58
N LYS A 282 15.29 -7.55 3.41
CA LYS A 282 15.37 -8.79 4.20
C LYS A 282 14.25 -8.91 5.24
N LEU A 283 13.93 -7.81 5.96
CA LEU A 283 12.85 -7.82 6.94
C LEU A 283 11.47 -7.79 6.28
N ALA A 284 11.34 -7.12 5.14
CA ALA A 284 10.13 -7.18 4.33
C ALA A 284 9.89 -8.61 3.82
N GLU A 285 10.90 -9.30 3.29
CA GLU A 285 10.82 -10.72 2.90
C GLU A 285 10.33 -11.58 4.08
N LYS A 286 10.95 -11.42 5.27
CA LYS A 286 10.55 -12.15 6.49
C LYS A 286 9.08 -11.91 6.85
N PHE A 287 8.65 -10.63 6.83
CA PHE A 287 7.28 -10.24 7.16
C PHE A 287 6.26 -10.83 6.18
N TYR A 288 6.46 -10.58 4.89
CA TYR A 288 5.52 -11.04 3.86
C TYR A 288 5.51 -12.57 3.74
N ALA A 289 6.66 -13.25 3.87
CA ALA A 289 6.70 -14.72 3.88
C ALA A 289 5.89 -15.31 5.03
N GLY A 290 5.96 -14.72 6.22
CA GLY A 290 5.16 -15.12 7.38
C GLY A 290 3.67 -14.86 7.18
N LEU A 291 3.30 -13.68 6.69
CA LEU A 291 1.91 -13.32 6.40
C LEU A 291 1.32 -14.24 5.32
N MET A 292 2.01 -14.43 4.20
CA MET A 292 1.53 -15.31 3.13
C MET A 292 1.36 -16.75 3.59
N LYS A 293 2.26 -17.26 4.43
CA LYS A 293 2.14 -18.59 5.04
C LYS A 293 0.91 -18.70 5.95
N LYS A 294 0.58 -17.63 6.70
CA LYS A 294 -0.64 -17.56 7.54
C LYS A 294 -1.88 -17.60 6.65
N LEU A 295 -1.94 -16.77 5.61
CA LEU A 295 -3.07 -16.70 4.68
C LEU A 295 -3.27 -18.01 3.91
N ALA A 296 -2.19 -18.68 3.49
CA ALA A 296 -2.26 -19.95 2.77
C ALA A 296 -2.81 -21.11 3.61
N LYS A 297 -2.78 -20.99 4.93
CA LYS A 297 -3.37 -21.95 5.86
C LYS A 297 -4.84 -21.66 6.17
N ASP A 298 -5.40 -20.57 5.62
CA ASP A 298 -6.72 -20.06 5.95
C ASP A 298 -6.94 -19.88 7.47
N VAL A 299 -5.86 -19.52 8.19
CA VAL A 299 -5.88 -19.30 9.64
C VAL A 299 -6.02 -17.82 9.91
N GLY A 300 -7.09 -17.45 10.59
CA GLY A 300 -7.33 -16.07 11.05
C GLY A 300 -6.60 -15.73 12.34
N THR A 301 -7.25 -14.96 13.20
CA THR A 301 -6.73 -14.54 14.51
C THR A 301 -7.29 -15.44 15.63
N PRO A 302 -6.80 -15.36 16.84
CA PRO A 302 -7.32 -16.12 17.99
C PRO A 302 -8.81 -15.94 18.25
N LEU A 303 -9.41 -14.76 17.96
CA LEU A 303 -10.85 -14.51 18.09
C LEU A 303 -11.63 -14.76 16.81
N ARG A 304 -11.02 -14.59 15.65
CA ARG A 304 -11.61 -14.77 14.33
C ARG A 304 -10.77 -15.80 13.56
N PRO A 305 -10.99 -17.11 13.82
CA PRO A 305 -10.19 -18.18 13.22
C PRO A 305 -10.48 -18.40 11.73
N GLU A 306 -11.51 -17.76 11.17
CA GLU A 306 -11.85 -17.79 9.77
C GLU A 306 -10.84 -17.07 8.89
N LYS A 307 -10.88 -17.36 7.59
CA LYS A 307 -10.03 -16.74 6.57
C LYS A 307 -10.07 -15.23 6.60
N LEU A 308 -8.90 -14.60 6.57
CA LEU A 308 -8.75 -13.15 6.48
C LEU A 308 -8.83 -12.67 5.02
N GLU A 309 -9.43 -11.52 4.81
CA GLU A 309 -9.32 -10.76 3.56
C GLU A 309 -8.38 -9.59 3.80
N VAL A 310 -7.26 -9.55 3.07
CA VAL A 310 -6.20 -8.56 3.27
C VAL A 310 -5.72 -7.95 1.96
N TYR A 311 -5.25 -6.70 2.00
CA TYR A 311 -4.57 -6.02 0.90
C TYR A 311 -3.16 -5.64 1.32
N LEU A 312 -2.17 -6.19 0.63
CA LEU A 312 -0.75 -5.89 0.90
C LEU A 312 -0.44 -4.44 0.51
N PHE A 313 0.29 -3.75 1.35
CA PHE A 313 0.69 -2.37 1.07
C PHE A 313 2.22 -2.28 0.92
N GLY A 314 2.74 -1.94 -0.21
CA GLY A 314 2.10 -1.54 -1.44
C GLY A 314 2.70 -2.28 -2.62
N LEU A 315 2.09 -2.10 -3.79
CA LEU A 315 2.56 -2.76 -5.00
C LEU A 315 3.88 -2.17 -5.49
N LEU A 316 3.92 -0.85 -5.68
CA LEU A 316 5.06 -0.10 -6.24
C LEU A 316 5.57 0.94 -5.24
N ASP A 317 6.84 1.32 -5.34
CA ASP A 317 7.38 2.49 -4.65
C ASP A 317 6.82 3.78 -5.25
N GLU A 318 6.65 4.82 -4.39
CA GLU A 318 6.01 6.08 -4.73
C GLU A 318 6.90 7.27 -4.31
N ASP A 319 7.79 7.71 -5.19
CA ASP A 319 8.84 8.71 -4.93
C ASP A 319 8.31 10.13 -4.63
N MET A 320 7.03 10.41 -4.94
CA MET A 320 6.37 11.69 -4.67
C MET A 320 5.43 11.64 -3.45
N LYS A 321 5.34 10.50 -2.75
CA LYS A 321 4.54 10.37 -1.54
C LYS A 321 5.12 11.24 -0.42
N SER A 322 4.26 11.74 0.47
CA SER A 322 4.68 12.43 1.69
C SER A 322 5.66 11.57 2.50
N ILE A 323 6.65 12.20 3.10
CA ILE A 323 7.60 11.53 4.01
C ILE A 323 7.14 11.55 5.47
N LEU A 324 5.89 11.89 5.76
CA LEU A 324 5.32 11.82 7.11
C LEU A 324 4.49 10.54 7.26
N PRO A 325 4.68 9.78 8.34
CA PRO A 325 5.45 10.09 9.56
C PRO A 325 6.96 9.78 9.48
N GLY A 326 7.45 9.18 8.39
CA GLY A 326 8.87 8.84 8.25
C GLY A 326 9.30 8.66 6.80
N PRO A 327 10.63 8.72 6.52
CA PRO A 327 11.18 8.61 5.16
C PRO A 327 10.84 7.29 4.46
N PHE A 328 10.54 6.25 5.22
CA PHE A 328 10.13 4.93 4.71
C PHE A 328 8.82 4.96 3.89
N GLU A 329 8.05 6.05 3.97
CA GLU A 329 6.76 6.19 3.28
C GLU A 329 6.84 6.06 1.75
N ARG A 330 8.00 6.32 1.18
CA ARG A 330 8.24 6.18 -0.26
C ARG A 330 8.68 4.78 -0.69
N HIS A 331 8.89 3.84 0.26
CA HIS A 331 9.56 2.57 0.04
C HIS A 331 8.73 1.33 0.42
N TRP A 332 7.40 1.43 0.40
CA TRP A 332 6.52 0.32 0.74
C TRP A 332 6.33 -0.72 -0.36
N GLY A 333 6.72 -0.42 -1.60
CA GLY A 333 6.51 -1.30 -2.74
C GLY A 333 7.13 -2.68 -2.55
N ILE A 334 6.41 -3.73 -2.93
CA ILE A 334 6.97 -5.07 -3.17
C ILE A 334 7.88 -5.02 -4.40
N PHE A 335 7.51 -4.17 -5.35
CA PHE A 335 8.30 -3.83 -6.52
C PHE A 335 8.78 -2.38 -6.44
N ARG A 336 9.88 -2.08 -7.12
CA ARG A 336 10.32 -0.71 -7.36
C ARG A 336 9.34 0.00 -8.30
N TYR A 337 9.51 1.30 -8.45
CA TYR A 337 8.74 2.16 -9.37
C TYR A 337 8.69 1.64 -10.82
N ASP A 338 9.67 0.84 -11.24
CA ASP A 338 9.82 0.27 -12.58
C ASP A 338 9.28 -1.18 -12.70
N GLY A 339 8.64 -1.71 -11.66
CA GLY A 339 8.13 -3.08 -11.65
C GLY A 339 9.18 -4.16 -11.41
N THR A 340 10.41 -3.81 -11.01
CA THR A 340 11.40 -4.81 -10.59
C THR A 340 11.17 -5.23 -9.13
N PRO A 341 11.15 -6.56 -8.81
CA PRO A 341 10.94 -7.03 -7.44
C PRO A 341 12.11 -6.67 -6.53
N LYS A 342 11.83 -6.35 -5.27
CA LYS A 342 12.85 -5.95 -4.29
C LYS A 342 13.35 -7.08 -3.41
N PHE A 343 12.59 -8.15 -3.27
CA PHE A 343 12.91 -9.33 -2.46
C PHE A 343 12.18 -10.57 -2.98
N MET A 344 12.54 -11.75 -2.45
CA MET A 344 11.84 -12.99 -2.79
C MET A 344 10.48 -13.04 -2.06
N LEU A 345 9.42 -13.38 -2.80
CA LEU A 345 8.08 -13.52 -2.24
C LEU A 345 7.29 -14.59 -2.98
N ASP A 346 6.94 -15.64 -2.27
CA ASP A 346 6.02 -16.66 -2.76
C ASP A 346 4.57 -16.29 -2.41
N PHE A 347 3.87 -15.69 -3.35
CA PHE A 347 2.46 -15.32 -3.19
C PHE A 347 1.52 -16.52 -2.94
N THR A 348 1.99 -17.76 -3.10
CA THR A 348 1.20 -18.96 -2.74
C THR A 348 1.35 -19.34 -1.26
N GLY A 349 2.23 -18.70 -0.52
CA GLY A 349 2.46 -18.93 0.91
C GLY A 349 3.06 -20.31 1.25
N GLN A 350 3.58 -21.04 0.26
CA GLN A 350 4.22 -22.35 0.47
C GLN A 350 5.68 -22.26 0.90
N GLY A 351 6.21 -21.01 1.02
CA GLY A 351 7.56 -20.73 1.47
C GLY A 351 8.64 -21.07 0.46
N ARG A 352 8.31 -21.08 -0.83
CA ARG A 352 9.29 -21.27 -1.90
C ARG A 352 10.16 -20.01 -2.07
N LYS A 353 11.42 -20.20 -2.40
CA LYS A 353 12.32 -19.09 -2.73
C LYS A 353 12.09 -18.64 -4.17
N ILE A 354 11.08 -17.82 -4.38
CA ILE A 354 10.67 -17.31 -5.71
C ILE A 354 10.81 -15.80 -5.72
N VAL A 355 11.48 -15.28 -6.77
CA VAL A 355 11.44 -13.87 -7.07
C VAL A 355 10.12 -13.58 -7.82
N PRO A 356 9.32 -12.61 -7.39
CA PRO A 356 8.15 -12.19 -8.15
C PRO A 356 8.50 -11.87 -9.60
N VAL A 357 7.55 -12.09 -10.50
CA VAL A 357 7.79 -11.86 -11.93
C VAL A 357 7.96 -10.36 -12.17
N ALA A 358 9.14 -9.98 -12.63
CA ALA A 358 9.45 -8.62 -13.06
C ALA A 358 8.72 -8.27 -14.35
N GLU A 359 8.33 -7.03 -14.50
CA GLU A 359 7.70 -6.57 -15.73
C GLU A 359 8.68 -6.53 -16.91
N LYS A 360 8.14 -6.70 -18.11
CA LYS A 360 8.88 -6.67 -19.37
C LYS A 360 8.40 -5.51 -20.24
N GLY A 361 9.32 -4.95 -21.02
CA GLY A 361 9.00 -3.89 -21.96
C GLY A 361 8.96 -2.49 -21.35
N VAL A 362 9.39 -2.34 -20.08
CA VAL A 362 9.60 -1.03 -19.48
C VAL A 362 10.75 -0.33 -20.22
N GLN A 363 10.50 0.88 -20.67
CA GLN A 363 11.52 1.71 -21.30
C GLN A 363 12.13 2.63 -20.27
N TYR A 364 13.46 2.73 -20.26
CA TYR A 364 14.19 3.60 -19.35
C TYR A 364 14.73 4.81 -20.11
N LEU A 365 14.82 5.92 -19.40
CA LEU A 365 15.74 6.99 -19.74
C LEU A 365 17.18 6.46 -19.59
N ASP A 366 18.19 7.15 -20.11
CA ASP A 366 19.53 6.55 -20.23
C ASP A 366 20.64 7.37 -19.55
N LYS A 367 20.29 8.39 -18.75
CA LYS A 367 21.27 9.31 -18.19
C LYS A 367 21.17 9.40 -16.67
N GLN A 368 22.28 9.73 -16.04
CA GLN A 368 22.42 10.11 -14.63
C GLN A 368 23.10 11.47 -14.54
N CYS A 369 22.88 12.16 -13.40
CA CYS A 369 23.54 13.41 -13.07
C CYS A 369 24.43 13.19 -11.86
N CYS A 370 25.72 13.48 -11.98
CA CYS A 370 26.71 13.29 -10.92
C CYS A 370 27.49 14.59 -10.65
N ASN A 371 28.00 14.74 -9.45
CA ASN A 371 28.90 15.83 -9.11
C ASN A 371 30.19 15.77 -9.94
N ASP A 372 30.62 16.91 -10.47
CA ASP A 372 31.85 17.10 -11.27
C ASP A 372 32.80 18.13 -10.63
N THR A 373 32.47 18.67 -9.49
CA THR A 373 33.32 19.66 -8.81
C THR A 373 34.15 19.06 -7.68
N ILE A 374 35.38 19.58 -7.50
CA ILE A 374 36.23 19.31 -6.33
C ILE A 374 36.01 20.33 -5.20
N ASN A 375 35.37 21.45 -5.48
CA ASN A 375 35.02 22.44 -4.45
C ASN A 375 33.70 22.10 -3.77
N LEU A 376 33.76 21.20 -2.81
CA LEU A 376 32.59 20.68 -2.11
C LEU A 376 31.97 21.67 -1.09
N ASP A 377 32.65 22.78 -0.79
CA ASP A 377 32.16 23.74 0.22
C ASP A 377 31.08 24.68 -0.36
N GLU A 378 31.03 24.83 -1.68
CA GLU A 378 30.05 25.66 -2.37
C GLU A 378 28.76 24.90 -2.78
N VAL A 379 28.73 23.57 -2.63
CA VAL A 379 27.66 22.70 -3.14
C VAL A 379 26.53 22.48 -2.11
N GLY A 380 26.69 22.90 -0.86
CA GLY A 380 25.70 22.70 0.20
C GLY A 380 24.29 23.18 -0.18
N PRO A 381 24.10 24.43 -0.63
CA PRO A 381 22.79 24.93 -1.04
C PRO A 381 22.18 24.17 -2.23
N ASP A 382 23.02 23.62 -3.14
CA ASP A 382 22.57 22.83 -4.28
C ASP A 382 22.13 21.43 -3.84
N LEU A 383 22.82 20.84 -2.85
CA LEU A 383 22.42 19.59 -2.22
C LEU A 383 21.05 19.71 -1.54
N ASP A 384 20.86 20.77 -0.75
CA ASP A 384 19.60 21.06 -0.08
C ASP A 384 18.46 21.25 -1.09
N TYR A 385 18.71 22.01 -2.15
CA TYR A 385 17.77 22.21 -3.23
C TYR A 385 17.41 20.91 -3.95
N ALA A 386 18.42 20.10 -4.29
CA ALA A 386 18.21 18.81 -4.96
C ALA A 386 17.40 17.84 -4.09
N CYS A 387 17.69 17.75 -2.79
CA CYS A 387 16.94 16.91 -1.87
C CYS A 387 15.54 17.44 -1.54
N TYR A 388 15.34 18.74 -1.56
CA TYR A 388 14.00 19.35 -1.35
C TYR A 388 13.05 19.02 -2.50
N HIS A 389 13.56 18.96 -3.74
CA HIS A 389 12.79 18.70 -4.95
C HIS A 389 12.96 17.28 -5.49
N GLY A 390 13.86 16.49 -4.91
CA GLY A 390 14.14 15.11 -5.24
C GLY A 390 13.74 14.14 -4.13
N ASP A 391 14.17 12.88 -4.25
CA ASP A 391 13.98 11.87 -3.22
C ASP A 391 15.33 11.46 -2.61
N CYS A 392 15.70 12.08 -1.50
CA CYS A 392 16.90 11.74 -0.73
C CYS A 392 16.64 10.83 0.48
N THR A 393 15.47 10.20 0.57
CA THR A 393 15.07 9.39 1.73
C THR A 393 16.02 8.21 1.97
N ALA A 394 16.57 7.62 0.91
CA ALA A 394 17.54 6.53 0.99
C ALA A 394 18.92 6.95 1.55
N MET A 395 19.23 8.25 1.65
CA MET A 395 20.47 8.75 2.24
C MET A 395 20.41 8.86 3.77
N LEU A 396 19.23 8.79 4.36
CA LEU A 396 19.05 8.98 5.80
C LEU A 396 19.60 7.81 6.61
N TYR A 397 19.83 8.06 7.91
CA TYR A 397 20.43 7.06 8.81
C TYR A 397 19.66 5.72 8.80
N GLY A 398 20.41 4.64 8.59
CA GLY A 398 19.85 3.28 8.54
C GLY A 398 19.28 2.87 7.19
N SER A 399 19.37 3.74 6.18
CA SER A 399 18.91 3.49 4.80
C SER A 399 20.02 2.95 3.90
N THR A 400 19.65 2.50 2.70
CA THR A 400 20.58 1.81 1.77
C THR A 400 21.73 2.68 1.29
N CYS A 401 21.56 4.00 1.22
CA CYS A 401 22.58 4.97 0.78
C CYS A 401 23.18 5.78 1.94
N SER A 402 22.98 5.38 3.20
CA SER A 402 23.46 6.15 4.38
C SER A 402 24.98 6.17 4.57
N ASN A 403 25.73 5.33 3.85
CA ASN A 403 27.19 5.21 3.98
C ASN A 403 27.95 5.74 2.77
N LEU A 404 27.32 6.56 1.93
CA LEU A 404 27.98 7.23 0.83
C LEU A 404 29.01 8.27 1.36
N ASP A 405 30.11 8.47 0.64
CA ASP A 405 31.01 9.58 0.90
C ASP A 405 30.40 10.93 0.46
N LYS A 406 31.08 12.03 0.73
CA LYS A 406 30.54 13.37 0.45
C LYS A 406 30.25 13.60 -1.04
N ILE A 407 31.13 13.11 -1.92
CA ILE A 407 30.98 13.23 -3.39
C ILE A 407 29.80 12.39 -3.88
N GLN A 408 29.70 11.17 -3.38
CA GLN A 408 28.62 10.24 -3.71
C GLN A 408 27.26 10.74 -3.21
N ASN A 409 27.20 11.32 -1.99
CA ASN A 409 25.99 11.94 -1.46
C ASN A 409 25.47 13.06 -2.37
N ILE A 410 26.36 13.96 -2.80
CA ILE A 410 26.01 15.05 -3.71
C ILE A 410 25.54 14.49 -5.05
N SER A 411 26.26 13.52 -5.60
CA SER A 411 25.90 12.87 -6.86
C SER A 411 24.54 12.16 -6.76
N TYR A 412 24.24 11.51 -5.63
CA TYR A 412 22.95 10.87 -5.42
C TYR A 412 21.83 11.90 -5.45
N ALA A 413 21.93 13.00 -4.69
CA ALA A 413 20.92 14.03 -4.63
C ALA A 413 20.71 14.71 -6.01
N PHE A 414 21.79 15.04 -6.72
CA PHE A 414 21.73 15.60 -8.07
C PHE A 414 21.03 14.65 -9.03
N ASN A 415 21.35 13.35 -8.96
CA ASN A 415 20.68 12.34 -9.77
C ASN A 415 19.19 12.26 -9.44
N MET A 416 18.80 12.22 -8.17
CA MET A 416 17.39 12.12 -7.78
C MET A 416 16.57 13.31 -8.30
N PHE A 417 17.10 14.54 -8.18
CA PHE A 417 16.46 15.70 -8.76
C PHE A 417 16.37 15.62 -10.29
N PHE A 418 17.46 15.26 -10.96
CA PHE A 418 17.54 15.12 -12.41
C PHE A 418 16.52 14.09 -12.95
N GLN A 419 16.37 12.96 -12.27
CA GLN A 419 15.42 11.91 -12.66
C GLN A 419 13.97 12.41 -12.54
N ILE A 420 13.62 13.05 -11.41
CA ILE A 420 12.26 13.60 -11.20
C ILE A 420 11.93 14.68 -12.25
N GLN A 421 12.93 15.43 -12.71
CA GLN A 421 12.77 16.42 -13.79
C GLN A 421 12.78 15.78 -15.21
N GLY A 422 12.60 14.48 -15.35
CA GLY A 422 12.54 13.79 -16.64
C GLY A 422 13.85 13.87 -17.44
N GLN A 423 14.98 13.99 -16.75
CA GLN A 423 16.32 14.15 -17.33
C GLN A 423 16.48 15.44 -18.18
N ASP A 424 15.75 16.53 -17.86
CA ASP A 424 16.00 17.83 -18.44
C ASP A 424 17.46 18.24 -18.19
N VAL A 425 18.20 18.55 -19.24
CA VAL A 425 19.63 18.88 -19.13
C VAL A 425 19.91 20.05 -18.21
N ARG A 426 18.97 20.99 -18.06
CA ARG A 426 19.07 22.15 -17.16
C ARG A 426 18.99 21.73 -15.69
N ALA A 427 18.35 20.59 -15.40
CA ALA A 427 18.27 20.05 -14.05
C ALA A 427 19.56 19.36 -13.58
N CYS A 428 20.58 19.27 -14.44
CA CYS A 428 21.92 18.75 -14.11
C CYS A 428 23.01 19.82 -14.28
N ASP A 429 22.69 21.10 -14.17
CA ASP A 429 23.69 22.17 -14.27
C ASP A 429 24.33 22.50 -12.91
N PHE A 430 23.51 22.72 -11.88
CA PHE A 430 23.95 23.08 -10.54
C PHE A 430 25.11 24.10 -10.55
N ARG A 431 24.96 25.16 -11.33
CA ARG A 431 25.97 26.21 -11.52
C ARG A 431 27.33 25.68 -12.05
N GLY A 432 27.29 24.67 -12.90
CA GLY A 432 28.49 24.04 -13.45
C GLY A 432 29.16 23.00 -12.51
N SER A 433 28.49 22.63 -11.40
CA SER A 433 29.03 21.65 -10.44
C SER A 433 28.65 20.21 -10.75
N ALA A 434 27.87 19.97 -11.80
CA ALA A 434 27.40 18.63 -12.15
C ALA A 434 27.56 18.32 -13.63
N MET A 435 27.68 17.02 -13.92
CA MET A 435 27.79 16.50 -15.29
C MET A 435 26.80 15.37 -15.54
N ILE A 436 26.31 15.32 -16.77
CA ILE A 436 25.50 14.20 -17.25
C ILE A 436 26.40 13.04 -17.65
N THR A 437 26.06 11.84 -17.20
CA THR A 437 26.78 10.59 -17.53
C THR A 437 25.83 9.49 -17.93
N LYS A 438 26.32 8.52 -18.68
CA LYS A 438 25.67 7.23 -18.93
C LYS A 438 26.31 6.08 -18.11
N ASN A 439 27.34 6.38 -17.35
CA ASN A 439 27.97 5.40 -16.48
C ASN A 439 27.12 5.22 -15.23
N ASN A 440 26.92 3.96 -14.84
CA ASN A 440 26.19 3.64 -13.61
C ASN A 440 26.98 4.12 -12.38
N ALA A 441 26.40 5.06 -11.63
CA ALA A 441 26.99 5.64 -10.44
C ALA A 441 26.64 4.90 -9.15
N SER A 442 25.87 3.81 -9.20
CA SER A 442 25.46 3.03 -8.02
C SER A 442 26.67 2.47 -7.26
N VAL A 443 26.58 2.44 -5.92
CA VAL A 443 27.66 2.05 -5.02
C VAL A 443 27.17 0.98 -4.04
N GLY A 444 27.65 -0.25 -4.16
CA GLY A 444 27.23 -1.34 -3.28
C GLY A 444 25.72 -1.60 -3.34
N SER A 445 25.04 -1.47 -2.21
CA SER A 445 23.57 -1.59 -2.11
C SER A 445 22.82 -0.30 -2.47
N CYS A 446 23.52 0.84 -2.55
CA CYS A 446 22.94 2.12 -2.92
C CYS A 446 22.76 2.20 -4.44
N LEU A 447 21.54 2.14 -4.89
CA LEU A 447 21.19 2.27 -6.30
C LEU A 447 20.95 3.74 -6.64
N PHE A 448 21.59 4.22 -7.69
CA PHE A 448 21.28 5.51 -8.31
C PHE A 448 20.24 5.23 -9.40
N PRO A 449 18.96 5.52 -9.17
CA PRO A 449 17.91 5.16 -10.12
C PRO A 449 18.07 5.90 -11.45
N ILE A 450 17.57 5.26 -12.50
CA ILE A 450 17.32 5.86 -13.81
C ILE A 450 15.83 5.72 -14.04
N GLN A 451 15.13 6.83 -14.26
CA GLN A 451 13.69 6.83 -14.40
C GLN A 451 13.22 6.16 -15.68
N ILE A 452 12.00 5.67 -15.63
CA ILE A 452 11.31 5.06 -16.77
C ILE A 452 10.70 6.15 -17.65
N VAL A 453 10.52 5.83 -18.91
CA VAL A 453 9.68 6.65 -19.81
C VAL A 453 8.25 6.48 -19.32
N SER A 454 7.70 7.52 -18.73
CA SER A 454 6.30 7.58 -18.32
C SER A 454 5.42 7.29 -19.56
N GLY A 455 4.48 6.38 -19.44
CA GLY A 455 3.52 6.11 -20.51
C GLY A 455 2.79 7.42 -20.83
N SER A 456 3.01 7.97 -22.04
CA SER A 456 2.55 9.29 -22.43
C SER A 456 1.03 9.37 -22.54
N GLY A 457 0.39 9.76 -21.47
CA GLY A 457 -0.70 10.70 -21.55
C GLY A 457 -0.10 12.03 -21.08
N ASP A 458 -0.33 13.10 -21.80
CA ASP A 458 0.04 14.46 -21.39
C ASP A 458 -0.45 14.74 -19.96
N PHE A 459 0.27 14.25 -18.95
CA PHE A 459 0.11 14.72 -17.58
C PHE A 459 0.78 16.09 -17.50
N ARG A 460 0.08 17.11 -17.98
CA ARG A 460 0.24 18.43 -17.39
C ARG A 460 -0.08 18.23 -15.92
N ILE A 461 0.96 18.22 -15.10
CA ILE A 461 0.86 18.39 -13.64
C ILE A 461 -0.01 19.63 -13.45
N SER A 462 -1.31 19.40 -13.28
CA SER A 462 -2.25 20.45 -12.94
C SER A 462 -1.86 20.86 -11.55
N TYR A 463 -1.30 22.05 -11.42
CA TYR A 463 -0.85 22.68 -10.19
C TYR A 463 -1.95 22.69 -9.12
N VAL A 464 -2.23 21.55 -8.52
CA VAL A 464 -2.98 21.42 -7.25
C VAL A 464 -2.05 21.66 -6.06
N PHE A 465 -0.72 21.65 -6.28
CA PHE A 465 0.30 21.89 -5.25
C PHE A 465 0.31 23.30 -4.65
N GLY A 466 -0.40 24.28 -5.24
CA GLY A 466 -0.35 25.70 -4.79
C GLY A 466 -1.07 26.01 -3.48
N ARG A 467 -1.87 25.10 -2.91
CA ARG A 467 -2.64 25.40 -1.68
C ARG A 467 -2.18 24.66 -0.42
N PHE A 468 -1.38 23.61 -0.52
CA PHE A 468 -0.89 22.87 0.66
C PHE A 468 0.41 23.48 1.27
N ILE A 469 1.19 24.24 0.50
CA ILE A 469 2.43 24.90 1.01
C ILE A 469 2.10 26.07 1.94
N VAL A 470 0.95 26.74 1.78
CA VAL A 470 0.59 27.91 2.60
C VAL A 470 0.10 27.50 4.01
N ALA A 471 -0.49 26.33 4.18
CA ALA A 471 -0.94 25.86 5.51
C ALA A 471 0.22 25.37 6.39
N GLY A 472 1.28 24.82 5.81
CA GLY A 472 2.47 24.35 6.56
C GLY A 472 3.37 25.47 7.07
N LEU A 473 3.44 26.61 6.37
CA LEU A 473 4.28 27.76 6.74
C LEU A 473 3.66 28.65 7.83
N ILE A 474 2.33 28.58 8.03
CA ILE A 474 1.66 29.34 9.11
C ILE A 474 1.83 28.65 10.48
N LEU A 475 2.06 27.34 10.52
CA LEU A 475 2.28 26.61 11.78
C LEU A 475 3.73 26.70 12.30
N LEU A 476 4.71 27.02 11.47
CA LEU A 476 6.10 27.24 11.90
C LEU A 476 6.35 28.66 12.42
N GLY A 477 5.49 29.62 12.14
CA GLY A 477 5.60 31.02 12.59
C GLY A 477 5.05 31.28 13.99
N LEU A 478 4.36 30.32 14.63
CA LEU A 478 3.73 30.52 15.96
C LEU A 478 4.47 29.83 17.11
N VAL A 479 5.58 29.14 16.88
CA VAL A 479 6.38 28.50 17.93
C VAL A 479 7.60 29.33 18.39
N THR A 480 7.87 30.47 17.76
CA THR A 480 8.99 31.34 18.14
C THR A 480 8.58 32.63 18.85
N ALA A 481 7.36 32.72 19.38
CA ALA A 481 6.91 33.86 20.17
C ALA A 481 6.08 33.40 21.39
N ILE A 482 6.73 32.66 22.32
CA ILE A 482 6.45 32.67 23.78
C ILE A 482 7.71 32.16 24.47
#